data_f63d09ab8cb4fdc968d92db692705062
#
_entry.id   f63d09ab8cb4fdc968d92db692705062
#
_cell.length_a   1.000
_cell.length_b   1.000
_cell.length_c   1.000
_cell.angle_alpha   90.00
_cell.angle_beta   90.00
_cell.angle_gamma   90.00
#
_symmetry.space_group_name_H-M   'P 1'
#
loop_
_entity.id
_entity.type
_entity.pdbx_description
1 polymer ?
#
loop_
_entity_poly.entity_id
_entity_poly.type
_entity_poly.pdbx_seq_one_letter_code
_entity_poly.pdbx_strand_id
1 'polypeptide(L)'
;MKIVEFFGIFKKKIYHNGDFIVAIFYDPVTSKQFKVTGTNVPMEKNVKYHLLGELTSYKKTGEQTLQLIDYEITDLDEESSFIEYLAMPPIKLNRLQGKKIYKLFNKRAIDILDNDPQQIYDTIFKSLKNGDERYNKFIGEWKRQRKLLKTTSFLVRYGISRKNIMKLNEAVSVEQYEDLGAAIKDNPYFIMNVSGVHVDINVCDEIAKKLHYPKNSPERIKAGMKYVLRNAMTNGHMFLYCYGADGLIAAVMQTLSVSAAEVATVLNTRPKGFIIEHDKKRKNYRIYLDYAHEWEVGLARKIYEYLSQKVRKVMDKNEVEKFLQDYQHKNGITLAEKQQEAVYAVAENPITIITGGAGTGKTTSLNAILAMLDASGNDKNCLLASTGKASQRMIEATGRVATTIHRCIACDDGNEDKMSYEKGITCDALIIDEFSMTDCKVAYLLFCAIISCKRIIIVGDVEQLPSVGAGNVLKDLIQSGRICVVTLNVIQRQALDSPIVANAQKILREESDFVFNDNFRFIETQNGEEAATYIVNRYMDLTQEHGISAVQILSPMKKRICGTIQLNEMIQNQLFPSLHNDKFRIGDKVINTKNK
;
A
#
# COMPACT_ATOMS: atom_id res chain seq x y z
N MET A 1 0.49 15.71 14.24
CA MET A 1 0.96 14.92 15.38
C MET A 1 2.20 15.60 15.93
N LYS A 2 2.31 15.77 17.25
CA LYS A 2 3.48 16.47 17.86
C LYS A 2 4.48 15.41 18.30
N ILE A 3 5.63 15.37 17.63
CA ILE A 3 6.74 14.51 18.05
C ILE A 3 7.34 15.13 19.31
N VAL A 4 7.59 14.30 20.31
CA VAL A 4 8.20 14.67 21.57
C VAL A 4 9.48 13.87 21.77
N GLU A 5 10.40 14.47 22.51
CA GLU A 5 11.70 13.90 22.83
C GLU A 5 11.78 13.60 24.33
N PHE A 6 12.29 12.43 24.64
CA PHE A 6 12.55 12.01 26.03
C PHE A 6 13.96 11.44 26.16
N PHE A 7 14.61 11.71 27.28
CA PHE A 7 15.85 11.06 27.63
C PHE A 7 15.57 10.03 28.72
N GLY A 8 16.05 8.82 28.54
CA GLY A 8 15.75 7.78 29.50
C GLY A 8 16.68 6.59 29.46
N ILE A 9 16.77 5.93 30.63
CA ILE A 9 17.48 4.66 30.80
C ILE A 9 16.46 3.56 30.97
N PHE A 10 16.66 2.43 30.25
CA PHE A 10 15.79 1.27 30.35
C PHE A 10 15.81 0.69 31.78
N LYS A 11 14.63 0.51 32.37
CA LYS A 11 14.47 -0.05 33.70
C LYS A 11 13.98 -1.49 33.67
N LYS A 12 12.85 -1.73 33.02
CA LYS A 12 12.27 -3.07 32.91
C LYS A 12 11.31 -3.19 31.72
N LYS A 13 11.21 -4.40 31.20
CA LYS A 13 10.18 -4.80 30.23
C LYS A 13 8.90 -5.16 30.99
N ILE A 14 7.76 -4.66 30.51
CA ILE A 14 6.43 -4.98 31.05
C ILE A 14 5.76 -6.06 30.22
N TYR A 15 5.81 -5.90 28.88
CA TYR A 15 5.08 -6.75 27.96
C TYR A 15 5.88 -6.94 26.66
N HIS A 16 5.74 -8.11 26.04
CA HIS A 16 6.35 -8.45 24.76
C HIS A 16 5.43 -9.41 24.00
N ASN A 17 5.12 -9.05 22.76
CA ASN A 17 4.35 -9.91 21.86
C ASN A 17 4.85 -9.73 20.41
N GLY A 18 5.53 -10.73 19.88
CA GLY A 18 6.25 -10.61 18.62
C GLY A 18 7.31 -9.50 18.71
N ASP A 19 7.27 -8.54 17.78
CA ASP A 19 8.20 -7.41 17.76
C ASP A 19 7.72 -6.23 18.63
N PHE A 20 6.49 -6.29 19.16
CA PHE A 20 5.93 -5.20 19.96
C PHE A 20 6.33 -5.32 21.44
N ILE A 21 6.91 -4.27 21.97
CA ILE A 21 7.45 -4.19 23.32
C ILE A 21 6.79 -3.04 24.07
N VAL A 22 6.50 -3.27 25.35
CA VAL A 22 6.16 -2.24 26.34
C VAL A 22 7.22 -2.26 27.44
N ALA A 23 7.89 -1.16 27.65
CA ALA A 23 8.97 -1.03 28.59
C ALA A 23 8.83 0.22 29.46
N ILE A 24 9.42 0.18 30.65
CA ILE A 24 9.58 1.35 31.51
C ILE A 24 10.99 1.87 31.37
N PHE A 25 11.07 3.16 31.11
CA PHE A 25 12.28 3.96 31.18
C PHE A 25 12.20 4.94 32.35
N TYR A 26 13.31 5.39 32.83
CA TYR A 26 13.37 6.49 33.78
C TYR A 26 14.27 7.60 33.24
N ASP A 27 13.85 8.83 33.46
CA ASP A 27 14.65 10.01 33.17
C ASP A 27 15.69 10.19 34.28
N PRO A 28 16.99 10.16 33.98
CA PRO A 28 18.04 10.28 34.99
C PRO A 28 18.11 11.66 35.64
N VAL A 29 17.54 12.69 35.00
CA VAL A 29 17.53 14.07 35.54
C VAL A 29 16.36 14.28 36.49
N THR A 30 15.16 13.90 36.08
CA THR A 30 13.92 14.12 36.83
C THR A 30 13.55 12.94 37.73
N SER A 31 14.20 11.79 37.57
CA SER A 31 13.90 10.52 38.24
C SER A 31 12.47 10.00 37.95
N LYS A 32 11.74 10.62 37.04
CA LYS A 32 10.39 10.18 36.64
C LYS A 32 10.45 8.98 35.73
N GLN A 33 9.50 8.07 35.95
CA GLN A 33 9.34 6.90 35.09
C GLN A 33 8.27 7.18 34.05
N PHE A 34 8.49 6.65 32.84
CA PHE A 34 7.52 6.71 31.74
C PHE A 34 7.51 5.42 30.95
N LYS A 35 6.36 5.13 30.35
CA LYS A 35 6.17 3.97 29.49
C LYS A 35 6.56 4.28 28.06
N VAL A 36 7.25 3.36 27.43
CA VAL A 36 7.61 3.38 26.02
C VAL A 36 7.05 2.14 25.35
N THR A 37 6.40 2.32 24.20
CA THR A 37 5.80 1.25 23.41
C THR A 37 6.28 1.33 21.98
N GLY A 38 6.46 0.20 21.32
CA GLY A 38 6.82 0.16 19.90
C GLY A 38 7.47 -1.14 19.49
N THR A 39 7.87 -1.18 18.24
CA THR A 39 8.77 -2.22 17.71
C THR A 39 10.21 -1.76 17.87
N ASN A 40 11.12 -2.66 18.20
CA ASN A 40 12.55 -2.36 18.42
C ASN A 40 12.85 -1.39 19.58
N VAL A 41 12.06 -1.46 20.66
CA VAL A 41 12.37 -0.70 21.88
C VAL A 41 13.72 -1.17 22.47
N PRO A 42 14.68 -0.27 22.70
CA PRO A 42 15.99 -0.67 23.24
C PRO A 42 15.87 -1.13 24.71
N MET A 43 16.60 -2.18 25.08
CA MET A 43 16.46 -2.80 26.40
C MET A 43 17.79 -3.02 27.13
N GLU A 44 18.89 -2.42 26.68
CA GLU A 44 20.17 -2.52 27.37
C GLU A 44 20.16 -1.66 28.63
N LYS A 45 20.57 -2.27 29.75
CA LYS A 45 20.64 -1.60 31.06
C LYS A 45 21.81 -0.62 31.11
N ASN A 46 21.64 0.46 31.86
CA ASN A 46 22.65 1.49 32.08
C ASN A 46 23.11 2.25 30.83
N VAL A 47 22.35 2.14 29.76
CA VAL A 47 22.55 2.93 28.52
C VAL A 47 21.56 4.07 28.54
N LYS A 48 22.00 5.28 28.26
CA LYS A 48 21.12 6.43 28.08
C LYS A 48 20.69 6.56 26.64
N TYR A 49 19.40 6.66 26.47
CA TYR A 49 18.75 6.79 25.17
C TYR A 49 18.07 8.14 25.03
N HIS A 50 18.19 8.74 23.89
CA HIS A 50 17.32 9.80 23.41
C HIS A 50 16.21 9.12 22.62
N LEU A 51 14.99 9.22 23.12
CA LEU A 51 13.81 8.54 22.58
C LEU A 51 12.92 9.56 21.90
N LEU A 52 12.58 9.30 20.64
CA LEU A 52 11.71 10.13 19.81
C LEU A 52 10.40 9.39 19.58
N GLY A 53 9.27 10.03 19.83
CA GLY A 53 8.00 9.36 19.68
C GLY A 53 6.80 10.29 19.79
N GLU A 54 5.63 9.70 19.72
CA GLU A 54 4.36 10.39 19.89
C GLU A 54 3.81 10.11 21.30
N LEU A 55 3.36 11.17 22.00
CA LEU A 55 2.61 10.97 23.22
C LEU A 55 1.21 10.49 22.91
N THR A 56 0.91 9.30 23.35
CA THR A 56 -0.43 8.71 23.30
C THR A 56 -0.94 8.58 24.73
N SER A 57 -2.17 9.04 24.98
CA SER A 57 -2.82 8.82 26.27
C SER A 57 -3.60 7.51 26.23
N TYR A 58 -3.38 6.67 27.20
CA TYR A 58 -4.16 5.45 27.36
C TYR A 58 -5.57 5.83 27.84
N LYS A 59 -6.59 5.64 27.00
CA LYS A 59 -7.95 6.15 27.21
C LYS A 59 -8.60 5.78 28.56
N LYS A 60 -8.19 4.66 29.19
CA LYS A 60 -8.80 4.19 30.48
C LYS A 60 -8.12 4.75 31.73
N THR A 61 -6.84 5.07 31.69
CA THR A 61 -6.08 5.51 32.88
C THR A 61 -5.59 6.94 32.78
N GLY A 62 -5.71 7.58 31.62
CA GLY A 62 -5.12 8.88 31.36
C GLY A 62 -3.57 8.87 31.34
N GLU A 63 -2.96 7.69 31.50
CA GLU A 63 -1.52 7.53 31.55
C GLU A 63 -0.89 7.83 30.20
N GLN A 64 0.05 8.75 30.15
CA GLN A 64 0.77 9.08 28.93
C GLN A 64 1.83 8.02 28.65
N THR A 65 1.84 7.54 27.43
CA THR A 65 2.78 6.54 26.91
C THR A 65 3.48 7.11 25.68
N LEU A 66 4.79 6.97 25.59
CA LEU A 66 5.56 7.32 24.41
C LEU A 66 5.48 6.17 23.40
N GLN A 67 4.80 6.38 22.29
CA GLN A 67 4.88 5.47 21.16
C GLN A 67 6.18 5.75 20.41
N LEU A 68 7.16 4.88 20.56
CA LEU A 68 8.50 5.05 20.02
C LEU A 68 8.50 5.06 18.49
N ILE A 69 9.08 6.09 17.92
CA ILE A 69 9.36 6.22 16.50
C ILE A 69 10.80 5.84 16.22
N ASP A 70 11.73 6.40 17.02
CA ASP A 70 13.17 6.15 16.89
C ASP A 70 13.88 6.40 18.23
N TYR A 71 15.13 5.94 18.32
CA TYR A 71 16.00 6.20 19.46
C TYR A 71 17.47 6.31 19.06
N GLU A 72 18.22 7.03 19.85
CA GLU A 72 19.68 7.12 19.78
C GLU A 72 20.31 6.77 21.14
N ILE A 73 21.51 6.20 21.12
CA ILE A 73 22.34 6.12 22.32
C ILE A 73 22.99 7.49 22.51
N THR A 74 22.79 8.08 23.69
CA THR A 74 23.38 9.34 24.08
C THR A 74 24.48 9.11 25.12
N ASP A 75 25.18 10.19 25.47
CA ASP A 75 26.26 10.16 26.47
C ASP A 75 27.31 9.08 26.16
N LEU A 76 27.78 9.07 24.91
CA LEU A 76 28.85 8.17 24.47
C LEU A 76 30.17 8.42 25.26
N ASP A 77 30.20 9.44 26.09
CA ASP A 77 31.27 9.68 27.09
C ASP A 77 31.20 8.71 28.28
N GLU A 78 30.10 7.97 28.42
CA GLU A 78 29.96 6.93 29.44
C GLU A 78 30.31 5.54 28.91
N GLU A 79 31.01 4.73 29.69
CA GLU A 79 31.54 3.43 29.29
C GLU A 79 30.47 2.51 28.69
N SER A 80 29.32 2.37 29.35
CA SER A 80 28.25 1.48 28.94
C SER A 80 27.63 1.89 27.59
N SER A 81 27.37 3.18 27.42
CA SER A 81 26.81 3.75 26.17
C SER A 81 27.79 3.61 25.02
N PHE A 82 29.06 3.88 25.24
CA PHE A 82 30.13 3.77 24.26
C PHE A 82 30.29 2.32 23.76
N ILE A 83 30.40 1.36 24.69
CA ILE A 83 30.59 -0.05 24.36
C ILE A 83 29.40 -0.58 23.58
N GLU A 84 28.19 -0.25 23.99
CA GLU A 84 26.99 -0.72 23.31
C GLU A 84 26.84 -0.11 21.91
N TYR A 85 27.11 1.18 21.76
CA TYR A 85 27.12 1.83 20.45
C TYR A 85 28.08 1.15 19.46
N LEU A 86 29.28 0.80 19.89
CA LEU A 86 30.26 0.10 19.05
C LEU A 86 29.86 -1.34 18.75
N ALA A 87 29.12 -1.99 19.66
CA ALA A 87 28.68 -3.38 19.47
C ALA A 87 27.47 -3.53 18.54
N MET A 88 26.69 -2.47 18.38
CA MET A 88 25.50 -2.47 17.53
C MET A 88 25.82 -2.57 16.03
N PRO A 89 24.93 -3.19 15.22
CA PRO A 89 25.04 -3.11 13.76
C PRO A 89 24.95 -1.64 13.28
N PRO A 90 25.66 -1.28 12.19
CA PRO A 90 26.53 -2.12 11.38
C PRO A 90 27.98 -2.22 11.89
N ILE A 91 28.40 -1.46 12.91
CA ILE A 91 29.77 -1.43 13.42
C ILE A 91 30.20 -2.80 13.91
N LYS A 92 29.40 -3.45 14.77
CA LYS A 92 29.56 -4.82 15.27
C LYS A 92 30.96 -5.09 15.87
N LEU A 93 31.55 -4.10 16.58
CA LEU A 93 32.79 -4.32 17.30
C LEU A 93 32.53 -5.20 18.53
N ASN A 94 33.44 -6.12 18.82
CA ASN A 94 33.33 -6.95 20.03
C ASN A 94 33.34 -6.08 21.30
N ARG A 95 32.39 -6.34 22.22
CA ARG A 95 32.27 -5.57 23.50
C ARG A 95 33.58 -5.54 24.32
N LEU A 96 34.39 -6.61 24.28
CA LEU A 96 35.72 -6.62 24.96
C LEU A 96 36.69 -5.62 24.30
N GLN A 97 36.66 -5.47 22.99
CA GLN A 97 37.47 -4.48 22.28
C GLN A 97 36.96 -3.06 22.57
N GLY A 98 35.64 -2.84 22.53
CA GLY A 98 35.03 -1.56 22.95
C GLY A 98 35.43 -1.16 24.38
N LYS A 99 35.37 -2.14 25.30
CA LYS A 99 35.82 -1.91 26.71
C LYS A 99 37.30 -1.56 26.81
N LYS A 100 38.14 -2.22 25.98
CA LYS A 100 39.58 -1.93 25.96
C LYS A 100 39.86 -0.53 25.42
N ILE A 101 39.15 -0.09 24.36
CA ILE A 101 39.25 1.28 23.83
C ILE A 101 38.86 2.30 24.93
N TYR A 102 37.72 2.08 25.57
CA TYR A 102 37.26 3.01 26.59
C TYR A 102 38.21 3.10 27.81
N LYS A 103 38.75 1.96 28.27
CA LYS A 103 39.74 1.96 29.33
C LYS A 103 41.01 2.74 29.01
N LEU A 104 41.44 2.76 27.76
CA LEU A 104 42.66 3.45 27.34
C LEU A 104 42.43 4.96 27.17
N PHE A 105 41.29 5.34 26.61
CA PHE A 105 41.06 6.71 26.18
C PHE A 105 39.96 7.44 26.98
N ASN A 106 39.19 6.72 27.81
CA ASN A 106 38.06 7.25 28.60
C ASN A 106 37.13 8.14 27.74
N LYS A 107 36.73 9.29 28.23
CA LYS A 107 35.87 10.25 27.52
C LYS A 107 36.46 10.80 26.21
N ARG A 108 37.76 10.62 25.98
CA ARG A 108 38.43 11.02 24.74
C ARG A 108 38.33 9.97 23.66
N ALA A 109 37.74 8.82 23.92
CA ALA A 109 37.66 7.71 22.96
C ALA A 109 36.95 8.12 21.67
N ILE A 110 35.88 8.93 21.72
CA ILE A 110 35.18 9.46 20.57
C ILE A 110 36.04 10.41 19.77
N ASP A 111 36.68 11.35 20.44
CA ASP A 111 37.58 12.32 19.79
C ASP A 111 38.74 11.61 19.07
N ILE A 112 39.32 10.60 19.70
CA ILE A 112 40.35 9.75 19.06
C ILE A 112 39.82 9.01 17.85
N LEU A 113 38.62 8.42 17.93
CA LEU A 113 38.00 7.73 16.80
C LEU A 113 37.67 8.68 15.63
N ASP A 114 37.26 9.91 15.95
CA ASP A 114 36.90 10.90 14.93
C ASP A 114 38.13 11.57 14.29
N ASN A 115 39.18 11.90 15.09
CA ASN A 115 40.28 12.76 14.66
C ASN A 115 41.64 12.07 14.52
N ASP A 116 41.92 11.04 15.34
CA ASP A 116 43.21 10.29 15.33
C ASP A 116 42.99 8.78 15.49
N PRO A 117 42.23 8.12 14.58
CA PRO A 117 41.90 6.72 14.71
C PRO A 117 43.11 5.78 14.61
N GLN A 118 44.29 6.26 14.20
CA GLN A 118 45.51 5.48 14.12
C GLN A 118 45.94 4.98 15.52
N GLN A 119 45.68 5.74 16.55
CA GLN A 119 45.97 5.29 17.94
C GLN A 119 45.16 4.04 18.33
N ILE A 120 43.93 3.90 17.78
CA ILE A 120 43.09 2.71 17.98
C ILE A 120 43.69 1.51 17.26
N TYR A 121 44.19 1.73 16.01
CA TYR A 121 44.88 0.68 15.26
C TYR A 121 46.08 0.13 16.05
N ASP A 122 46.99 1.01 16.48
CA ASP A 122 48.23 0.62 17.12
C ASP A 122 48.02 -0.14 18.43
N THR A 123 46.96 0.20 19.17
CA THR A 123 46.68 -0.38 20.51
C THR A 123 45.76 -1.62 20.47
N ILE A 124 44.89 -1.73 19.48
CA ILE A 124 43.84 -2.79 19.45
C ILE A 124 44.01 -3.76 18.27
N PHE A 125 44.28 -3.25 17.07
CA PHE A 125 44.21 -4.06 15.87
C PHE A 125 45.54 -4.59 15.37
N LYS A 126 46.64 -3.85 15.60
CA LYS A 126 47.98 -4.20 15.10
C LYS A 126 48.46 -5.59 15.48
N SER A 127 48.08 -6.08 16.67
CA SER A 127 48.46 -7.42 17.16
C SER A 127 47.45 -8.52 16.77
N LEU A 128 46.37 -8.19 16.05
CA LEU A 128 45.35 -9.16 15.69
C LEU A 128 45.64 -9.81 14.33
N LYS A 129 45.24 -11.07 14.18
CA LYS A 129 45.22 -11.73 12.88
C LYS A 129 44.26 -10.95 11.93
N ASN A 130 44.73 -10.55 10.77
CA ASN A 130 44.05 -9.67 9.80
C ASN A 130 43.69 -8.29 10.42
N GLY A 131 44.57 -7.73 11.25
CA GLY A 131 44.33 -6.48 11.97
C GLY A 131 44.01 -5.30 11.06
N ASP A 132 44.73 -5.15 9.95
CA ASP A 132 44.53 -4.08 8.95
C ASP A 132 43.14 -4.14 8.32
N GLU A 133 42.70 -5.29 7.86
CA GLU A 133 41.39 -5.48 7.24
C GLU A 133 40.26 -5.17 8.25
N ARG A 134 40.38 -5.70 9.46
CA ARG A 134 39.40 -5.51 10.54
C ARG A 134 39.34 -4.05 10.98
N TYR A 135 40.46 -3.37 11.06
CA TYR A 135 40.51 -1.96 11.39
C TYR A 135 39.89 -1.11 10.29
N ASN A 136 40.28 -1.31 9.04
CA ASN A 136 39.74 -0.55 7.91
C ASN A 136 38.22 -0.70 7.81
N LYS A 137 37.70 -1.90 8.02
CA LYS A 137 36.25 -2.14 8.09
C LYS A 137 35.61 -1.39 9.25
N PHE A 138 36.18 -1.50 10.46
CA PHE A 138 35.66 -0.86 11.65
C PHE A 138 35.63 0.68 11.52
N ILE A 139 36.76 1.27 11.14
CA ILE A 139 36.84 2.75 11.05
C ILE A 139 36.02 3.31 9.88
N GLY A 140 35.91 2.55 8.78
CA GLY A 140 35.03 2.89 7.67
C GLY A 140 33.56 2.93 8.12
N GLU A 141 33.09 1.93 8.83
CA GLU A 141 31.74 1.90 9.40
C GLU A 141 31.52 2.94 10.48
N TRP A 142 32.51 3.20 11.36
CA TRP A 142 32.46 4.28 12.33
C TRP A 142 32.21 5.64 11.67
N LYS A 143 33.06 6.02 10.68
CA LYS A 143 32.95 7.29 9.97
C LYS A 143 31.61 7.42 9.26
N ARG A 144 31.15 6.35 8.61
CA ARG A 144 29.88 6.30 7.91
C ARG A 144 28.69 6.47 8.87
N GLN A 145 28.71 5.79 10.01
CA GLN A 145 27.66 5.89 11.02
C GLN A 145 27.62 7.28 11.69
N ARG A 146 28.74 7.88 11.96
CA ARG A 146 28.78 9.24 12.54
C ARG A 146 28.18 10.28 11.61
N LYS A 147 28.42 10.18 10.30
CA LYS A 147 27.79 11.05 9.29
C LYS A 147 26.28 10.79 9.20
N LEU A 148 25.90 9.51 9.11
CA LEU A 148 24.50 9.11 9.00
C LEU A 148 23.69 9.49 10.25
N LEU A 149 24.25 9.36 11.44
CA LEU A 149 23.61 9.69 12.71
C LEU A 149 23.16 11.16 12.75
N LYS A 150 24.04 12.10 12.40
CA LYS A 150 23.71 13.53 12.36
C LYS A 150 22.55 13.82 11.41
N THR A 151 22.57 13.20 10.22
CA THR A 151 21.51 13.37 9.23
C THR A 151 20.22 12.69 9.66
N THR A 152 20.30 11.50 10.24
CA THR A 152 19.14 10.76 10.78
C THR A 152 18.43 11.57 11.85
N SER A 153 19.14 12.03 12.87
CA SER A 153 18.58 12.87 13.94
C SER A 153 17.94 14.15 13.39
N PHE A 154 18.56 14.75 12.38
CA PHE A 154 17.99 15.91 11.72
C PHE A 154 16.67 15.58 11.03
N LEU A 155 16.60 14.53 10.22
CA LEU A 155 15.42 14.17 9.45
C LEU A 155 14.26 13.64 10.31
N VAL A 156 14.57 12.89 11.38
CA VAL A 156 13.55 12.37 12.31
C VAL A 156 12.80 13.50 13.01
N ARG A 157 13.45 14.62 13.34
CA ARG A 157 12.80 15.82 13.91
C ARG A 157 11.71 16.40 13.00
N TYR A 158 11.77 16.13 11.69
CA TYR A 158 10.73 16.50 10.72
C TYR A 158 9.73 15.36 10.47
N GLY A 159 9.75 14.29 11.28
CA GLY A 159 8.78 13.19 11.18
C GLY A 159 9.09 12.15 10.10
N ILE A 160 10.30 12.17 9.54
CA ILE A 160 10.71 11.17 8.55
C ILE A 160 11.13 9.89 9.27
N SER A 161 10.41 8.80 9.02
CA SER A 161 10.67 7.53 9.68
C SER A 161 12.04 6.96 9.31
N ARG A 162 12.65 6.19 10.23
CA ARG A 162 13.95 5.53 10.00
C ARG A 162 13.93 4.62 8.77
N LYS A 163 12.81 3.93 8.51
CA LYS A 163 12.62 3.12 7.30
C LYS A 163 12.78 3.96 6.02
N ASN A 164 12.21 5.16 6.00
CA ASN A 164 12.36 6.07 4.87
C ASN A 164 13.79 6.60 4.77
N ILE A 165 14.45 6.91 5.90
CA ILE A 165 15.85 7.36 5.92
C ILE A 165 16.80 6.29 5.39
N MET A 166 16.56 5.01 5.68
CA MET A 166 17.34 3.90 5.11
C MET A 166 17.18 3.85 3.58
N LYS A 167 15.94 3.94 3.07
CA LYS A 167 15.70 4.01 1.61
C LYS A 167 16.38 5.22 0.97
N LEU A 168 16.34 6.38 1.63
CA LEU A 168 17.04 7.58 1.16
C LEU A 168 18.55 7.36 1.09
N ASN A 169 19.13 6.72 2.10
CA ASN A 169 20.57 6.44 2.13
C ASN A 169 20.99 5.41 1.06
N GLU A 170 20.15 4.42 0.76
CA GLU A 170 20.37 3.49 -0.36
C GLU A 170 20.36 4.22 -1.71
N ALA A 171 19.47 5.19 -1.89
CA ALA A 171 19.36 5.96 -3.13
C ALA A 171 20.53 6.91 -3.37
N VAL A 172 21.20 7.38 -2.32
CA VAL A 172 22.36 8.30 -2.41
C VAL A 172 23.49 7.71 -3.26
N SER A 173 23.77 6.42 -3.12
CA SER A 173 24.82 5.75 -3.90
C SER A 173 24.53 5.70 -5.42
N VAL A 174 23.24 5.69 -5.79
CA VAL A 174 22.79 5.69 -7.18
C VAL A 174 22.92 7.09 -7.81
N GLU A 175 22.68 8.13 -7.01
CA GLU A 175 22.71 9.55 -7.45
C GLU A 175 24.10 10.19 -7.31
N GLN A 176 25.14 9.42 -6.96
CA GLN A 176 26.54 9.86 -6.87
C GLN A 176 26.83 10.95 -5.81
N TYR A 177 26.00 11.08 -4.77
CA TYR A 177 26.33 11.93 -3.63
C TYR A 177 27.29 11.22 -2.66
N GLU A 178 28.11 12.00 -1.95
CA GLU A 178 29.04 11.46 -0.94
C GLU A 178 28.30 10.77 0.21
N ASP A 179 27.23 11.40 0.70
CA ASP A 179 26.36 10.89 1.75
C ASP A 179 24.98 11.56 1.71
N LEU A 180 24.04 11.04 2.53
CA LEU A 180 22.68 11.58 2.62
C LEU A 180 22.64 13.05 3.08
N GLY A 181 23.55 13.46 3.94
CA GLY A 181 23.63 14.85 4.39
C GLY A 181 24.02 15.79 3.27
N ALA A 182 24.95 15.38 2.40
CA ALA A 182 25.33 16.11 1.21
C ALA A 182 24.15 16.23 0.22
N ALA A 183 23.45 15.12 -0.05
CA ALA A 183 22.28 15.10 -0.92
C ALA A 183 21.17 16.05 -0.44
N ILE A 184 20.85 16.03 0.86
CA ILE A 184 19.82 16.90 1.45
C ILE A 184 20.22 18.38 1.46
N LYS A 185 21.51 18.68 1.66
CA LYS A 185 22.02 20.05 1.61
C LYS A 185 21.99 20.62 0.18
N ASP A 186 22.36 19.81 -0.80
CA ASP A 186 22.33 20.17 -2.20
C ASP A 186 20.89 20.34 -2.70
N ASN A 187 20.02 19.40 -2.35
CA ASN A 187 18.62 19.42 -2.73
C ASN A 187 17.72 18.84 -1.63
N PRO A 188 17.08 19.67 -0.79
CA PRO A 188 16.15 19.19 0.25
C PRO A 188 14.97 18.38 -0.29
N TYR A 189 14.58 18.61 -1.55
CA TYR A 189 13.50 17.90 -2.24
C TYR A 189 13.93 16.55 -2.82
N PHE A 190 15.22 16.17 -2.68
CA PHE A 190 15.73 14.83 -2.98
C PHE A 190 14.88 13.74 -2.31
N ILE A 191 14.39 13.99 -1.11
CA ILE A 191 13.51 13.09 -0.33
C ILE A 191 12.30 12.63 -1.15
N MET A 192 11.71 13.52 -1.96
CA MET A 192 10.53 13.22 -2.78
C MET A 192 10.86 12.48 -4.09
N ASN A 193 12.14 12.37 -4.44
CA ASN A 193 12.58 11.69 -5.66
C ASN A 193 12.75 10.18 -5.47
N VAL A 194 12.92 9.73 -4.22
CA VAL A 194 13.19 8.32 -3.91
C VAL A 194 11.89 7.51 -3.92
N SER A 195 11.90 6.40 -4.65
CA SER A 195 10.77 5.49 -4.74
C SER A 195 10.41 4.87 -3.39
N GLY A 196 9.13 4.73 -3.10
CA GLY A 196 8.64 4.18 -1.84
C GLY A 196 8.88 5.06 -0.60
N VAL A 197 9.31 6.32 -0.80
CA VAL A 197 9.38 7.35 0.25
C VAL A 197 8.27 8.37 0.02
N HIS A 198 7.28 8.35 0.91
CA HIS A 198 6.14 9.26 0.87
C HIS A 198 6.24 10.27 2.00
N VAL A 199 6.61 11.51 1.65
CA VAL A 199 6.74 12.64 2.56
C VAL A 199 5.91 13.80 2.03
N ASP A 200 5.23 14.53 2.91
CA ASP A 200 4.47 15.71 2.54
C ASP A 200 5.42 16.84 2.08
N ILE A 201 5.01 17.59 1.06
CA ILE A 201 5.81 18.68 0.52
C ILE A 201 6.12 19.75 1.58
N ASN A 202 5.21 19.97 2.53
CA ASN A 202 5.41 20.93 3.62
C ASN A 202 6.59 20.53 4.51
N VAL A 203 6.82 19.24 4.73
CA VAL A 203 7.99 18.75 5.48
C VAL A 203 9.28 19.08 4.74
N CYS A 204 9.31 18.88 3.43
CA CYS A 204 10.46 19.25 2.61
C CYS A 204 10.68 20.78 2.59
N ASP A 205 9.60 21.56 2.55
CA ASP A 205 9.67 23.03 2.63
C ASP A 205 10.23 23.51 3.99
N GLU A 206 9.86 22.86 5.10
CA GLU A 206 10.45 23.18 6.41
C GLU A 206 11.94 22.86 6.48
N ILE A 207 12.35 21.72 5.93
CA ILE A 207 13.77 21.34 5.82
C ILE A 207 14.52 22.36 4.94
N ALA A 208 13.96 22.70 3.77
CA ALA A 208 14.53 23.67 2.84
C ALA A 208 14.71 25.05 3.50
N LYS A 209 13.71 25.51 4.25
CA LYS A 209 13.77 26.76 5.01
C LYS A 209 14.90 26.72 6.06
N LYS A 210 15.08 25.62 6.76
CA LYS A 210 16.16 25.45 7.75
C LYS A 210 17.54 25.46 7.11
N LEU A 211 17.64 24.95 5.88
CA LEU A 211 18.88 24.94 5.10
C LEU A 211 19.09 26.21 4.25
N HIS A 212 18.22 27.23 4.39
CA HIS A 212 18.23 28.46 3.61
C HIS A 212 18.18 28.22 2.09
N TYR A 213 17.46 27.18 1.66
CA TYR A 213 17.31 26.83 0.26
C TYR A 213 16.32 27.78 -0.44
N PRO A 214 16.56 28.16 -1.72
CA PRO A 214 15.71 29.12 -2.43
C PRO A 214 14.27 28.65 -2.61
N LYS A 215 13.30 29.51 -2.25
CA LYS A 215 11.86 29.19 -2.37
C LYS A 215 11.39 28.97 -3.81
N ASN A 216 12.02 29.62 -4.78
CA ASN A 216 11.63 29.56 -6.19
C ASN A 216 12.54 28.61 -6.99
N SER A 217 13.18 27.66 -6.32
CA SER A 217 14.06 26.70 -6.99
C SER A 217 13.28 25.78 -7.94
N PRO A 218 13.85 25.44 -9.09
CA PRO A 218 13.26 24.44 -9.99
C PRO A 218 13.01 23.09 -9.31
N GLU A 219 13.86 22.71 -8.36
CA GLU A 219 13.74 21.47 -7.58
C GLU A 219 12.48 21.45 -6.71
N ARG A 220 12.14 22.59 -6.08
CA ARG A 220 10.90 22.75 -5.32
C ARG A 220 9.68 22.62 -6.22
N ILE A 221 9.70 23.27 -7.38
CA ILE A 221 8.59 23.21 -8.34
C ILE A 221 8.42 21.78 -8.87
N LYS A 222 9.51 21.09 -9.23
CA LYS A 222 9.47 19.66 -9.63
C LYS A 222 8.89 18.78 -8.53
N ALA A 223 9.29 18.99 -7.29
CA ALA A 223 8.75 18.27 -6.14
C ALA A 223 7.26 18.52 -5.96
N GLY A 224 6.81 19.76 -6.08
CA GLY A 224 5.40 20.13 -6.05
C GLY A 224 4.59 19.50 -7.17
N MET A 225 5.11 19.47 -8.38
CA MET A 225 4.48 18.77 -9.51
C MET A 225 4.33 17.26 -9.22
N LYS A 226 5.37 16.60 -8.69
CA LYS A 226 5.30 15.19 -8.28
C LYS A 226 4.27 14.97 -7.19
N TYR A 227 4.23 15.83 -6.19
CA TYR A 227 3.27 15.77 -5.10
C TYR A 227 1.83 15.87 -5.60
N VAL A 228 1.54 16.87 -6.44
CA VAL A 228 0.22 17.08 -7.04
C VAL A 228 -0.21 15.89 -7.89
N LEU A 229 0.67 15.37 -8.74
CA LEU A 229 0.37 14.19 -9.57
C LEU A 229 0.17 12.92 -8.73
N ARG A 230 0.95 12.70 -7.68
CA ARG A 230 0.73 11.57 -6.75
C ARG A 230 -0.62 11.68 -6.05
N ASN A 231 -1.01 12.87 -5.61
CA ASN A 231 -2.33 13.10 -5.02
C ASN A 231 -3.45 12.87 -6.04
N ALA A 232 -3.27 13.29 -7.29
CA ALA A 232 -4.21 13.00 -8.36
C ALA A 232 -4.34 11.49 -8.59
N MET A 233 -3.25 10.74 -8.53
CA MET A 233 -3.28 9.28 -8.62
C MET A 233 -4.04 8.62 -7.47
N THR A 234 -3.96 9.13 -6.24
CA THR A 234 -4.80 8.63 -5.13
C THR A 234 -6.29 8.90 -5.33
N ASN A 235 -6.62 9.84 -6.21
CA ASN A 235 -7.99 10.15 -6.63
C ASN A 235 -8.38 9.45 -7.96
N GLY A 236 -7.60 8.47 -8.41
CA GLY A 236 -7.90 7.65 -9.58
C GLY A 236 -7.34 8.17 -10.91
N HIS A 237 -6.69 9.33 -10.95
CA HIS A 237 -6.18 9.94 -12.19
C HIS A 237 -4.80 9.43 -12.56
N MET A 238 -4.58 9.02 -13.80
CA MET A 238 -3.25 8.64 -14.32
C MET A 238 -2.39 9.86 -14.67
N PHE A 239 -3.02 10.97 -15.05
CA PHE A 239 -2.39 12.23 -15.45
C PHE A 239 -3.23 13.43 -15.05
N LEU A 240 -2.66 14.62 -15.15
CA LEU A 240 -3.39 15.87 -15.14
C LEU A 240 -3.17 16.61 -16.46
N TYR A 241 -4.16 17.38 -16.90
CA TYR A 241 -3.95 18.32 -17.98
C TYR A 241 -3.06 19.46 -17.51
N CYS A 242 -2.22 19.99 -18.41
CA CYS A 242 -1.33 21.10 -18.10
C CYS A 242 -2.09 22.36 -17.68
N TYR A 243 -3.10 22.71 -18.47
CA TYR A 243 -3.91 23.91 -18.33
C TYR A 243 -5.35 23.59 -17.94
N GLY A 244 -6.02 24.54 -17.27
CA GLY A 244 -7.39 24.45 -16.79
C GLY A 244 -7.47 24.69 -15.28
N ALA A 245 -8.68 24.86 -14.75
CA ALA A 245 -8.92 25.08 -13.31
C ALA A 245 -8.38 23.91 -12.46
N ASP A 246 -8.60 22.68 -12.95
CA ASP A 246 -8.14 21.44 -12.31
C ASP A 246 -6.83 20.93 -12.94
N GLY A 247 -6.10 21.80 -13.66
CA GLY A 247 -4.85 21.46 -14.33
C GLY A 247 -3.66 21.46 -13.38
N LEU A 248 -2.58 20.83 -13.83
CA LEU A 248 -1.34 20.72 -13.04
C LEU A 248 -0.80 22.09 -12.61
N ILE A 249 -0.75 23.07 -13.55
CA ILE A 249 -0.22 24.40 -13.23
C ILE A 249 -1.03 25.03 -12.10
N ALA A 250 -2.37 25.04 -12.19
CA ALA A 250 -3.24 25.63 -11.17
C ALA A 250 -3.06 24.93 -9.81
N ALA A 251 -3.00 23.60 -9.79
CA ALA A 251 -2.81 22.82 -8.57
C ALA A 251 -1.44 23.06 -7.92
N VAL A 252 -0.37 23.20 -8.72
CA VAL A 252 0.98 23.50 -8.21
C VAL A 252 1.05 24.95 -7.68
N MET A 253 0.44 25.91 -8.38
CA MET A 253 0.33 27.30 -7.91
C MET A 253 -0.32 27.35 -6.53
N GLN A 254 -1.45 26.67 -6.37
CA GLN A 254 -2.17 26.61 -5.11
C GLN A 254 -1.35 25.94 -3.99
N THR A 255 -0.65 24.83 -4.32
CA THR A 255 0.12 24.07 -3.34
C THR A 255 1.37 24.81 -2.87
N LEU A 256 2.09 25.47 -3.78
CA LEU A 256 3.40 26.07 -3.50
C LEU A 256 3.40 27.59 -3.36
N SER A 257 2.28 28.25 -3.70
CA SER A 257 2.17 29.71 -3.79
C SER A 257 3.23 30.32 -4.74
N VAL A 258 3.37 29.70 -5.94
CA VAL A 258 4.23 30.15 -7.03
C VAL A 258 3.40 30.65 -8.21
N SER A 259 4.02 31.35 -9.16
CA SER A 259 3.34 31.82 -10.37
C SER A 259 3.23 30.75 -11.46
N ALA A 260 2.24 30.90 -12.34
CA ALA A 260 2.10 30.02 -13.51
C ALA A 260 3.33 30.05 -14.42
N ALA A 261 3.99 31.19 -14.56
CA ALA A 261 5.19 31.35 -15.37
C ALA A 261 6.37 30.52 -14.84
N GLU A 262 6.56 30.47 -13.51
CA GLU A 262 7.61 29.65 -12.89
C GLU A 262 7.36 28.16 -13.14
N VAL A 263 6.11 27.68 -12.97
CA VAL A 263 5.75 26.28 -13.25
C VAL A 263 5.96 25.96 -14.73
N ALA A 264 5.48 26.81 -15.64
CA ALA A 264 5.64 26.64 -17.08
C ALA A 264 7.12 26.62 -17.50
N THR A 265 7.96 27.47 -16.89
CA THR A 265 9.41 27.47 -17.15
C THR A 265 10.03 26.12 -16.81
N VAL A 266 9.69 25.53 -15.66
CA VAL A 266 10.19 24.20 -15.27
C VAL A 266 9.64 23.11 -16.21
N LEU A 267 8.36 23.13 -16.56
CA LEU A 267 7.76 22.16 -17.50
C LEU A 267 8.45 22.20 -18.88
N ASN A 268 8.78 23.41 -19.38
CA ASN A 268 9.44 23.59 -20.68
C ASN A 268 10.84 22.96 -20.73
N THR A 269 11.50 22.77 -19.60
CA THR A 269 12.78 22.02 -19.52
C THR A 269 12.61 20.52 -19.71
N ARG A 270 11.39 20.02 -19.81
CA ARG A 270 11.05 18.58 -19.85
C ARG A 270 11.77 17.79 -18.75
N PRO A 271 11.48 18.11 -17.48
CA PRO A 271 12.23 17.56 -16.36
C PRO A 271 12.12 16.05 -16.28
N LYS A 272 13.21 15.37 -15.91
CA LYS A 272 13.24 13.92 -15.71
C LYS A 272 12.18 13.49 -14.67
N GLY A 273 11.53 12.35 -14.91
CA GLY A 273 10.47 11.81 -14.05
C GLY A 273 9.06 12.23 -14.47
N PHE A 274 8.94 12.98 -15.58
CA PHE A 274 7.64 13.39 -16.14
C PHE A 274 7.57 13.09 -17.63
N ILE A 275 6.40 12.67 -18.09
CA ILE A 275 6.07 12.52 -19.51
C ILE A 275 5.02 13.57 -19.87
N ILE A 276 5.27 14.27 -20.98
CA ILE A 276 4.41 15.35 -21.50
C ILE A 276 3.90 14.92 -22.86
N GLU A 277 2.62 14.62 -22.96
CA GLU A 277 1.95 14.24 -24.22
C GLU A 277 1.01 15.34 -24.70
N HIS A 278 1.00 15.59 -26.01
CA HIS A 278 0.06 16.54 -26.62
C HIS A 278 -1.28 15.86 -26.94
N ASP A 279 -2.35 16.30 -26.28
CA ASP A 279 -3.71 15.93 -26.62
C ASP A 279 -4.26 16.86 -27.71
N LYS A 280 -4.18 16.39 -28.96
CA LYS A 280 -4.61 17.17 -30.14
C LYS A 280 -6.11 17.52 -30.11
N LYS A 281 -6.96 16.63 -29.53
CA LYS A 281 -8.40 16.85 -29.46
C LYS A 281 -8.76 17.99 -28.51
N ARG A 282 -8.09 18.03 -27.34
CA ARG A 282 -8.32 19.06 -26.31
C ARG A 282 -7.39 20.27 -26.43
N LYS A 283 -6.47 20.26 -27.38
CA LYS A 283 -5.42 21.29 -27.55
C LYS A 283 -4.69 21.59 -26.23
N ASN A 284 -4.39 20.54 -25.47
CA ASN A 284 -3.77 20.62 -24.14
C ASN A 284 -2.69 19.54 -24.03
N TYR A 285 -1.94 19.53 -22.94
CA TYR A 285 -0.92 18.53 -22.67
C TYR A 285 -1.35 17.66 -21.48
N ARG A 286 -1.21 16.34 -21.59
CA ARG A 286 -1.32 15.40 -20.48
C ARG A 286 0.05 15.31 -19.81
N ILE A 287 0.10 15.51 -18.51
CA ILE A 287 1.32 15.42 -17.74
C ILE A 287 1.22 14.21 -16.82
N TYR A 288 2.10 13.26 -17.03
CA TYR A 288 2.20 12.03 -16.25
C TYR A 288 3.46 12.03 -15.38
N LEU A 289 3.43 11.24 -14.32
CA LEU A 289 4.67 10.66 -13.79
C LEU A 289 5.15 9.57 -14.75
N ASP A 290 6.44 9.45 -14.97
CA ASP A 290 7.03 8.54 -15.96
C ASP A 290 6.61 7.08 -15.76
N TYR A 291 6.61 6.59 -14.52
CA TYR A 291 6.16 5.24 -14.20
C TYR A 291 4.64 5.04 -14.39
N ALA A 292 3.82 6.06 -14.17
CA ALA A 292 2.39 5.97 -14.40
C ALA A 292 2.08 5.86 -15.89
N HIS A 293 2.79 6.62 -16.72
CA HIS A 293 2.72 6.51 -18.18
C HIS A 293 3.17 5.13 -18.66
N GLU A 294 4.28 4.59 -18.10
CA GLU A 294 4.75 3.24 -18.45
C GLU A 294 3.70 2.17 -18.10
N TRP A 295 3.01 2.28 -16.97
CA TRP A 295 1.94 1.33 -16.62
C TRP A 295 0.80 1.37 -17.64
N GLU A 296 0.35 2.56 -18.04
CA GLU A 296 -0.76 2.70 -18.98
C GLU A 296 -0.37 2.24 -20.38
N VAL A 297 0.70 2.76 -20.93
CA VAL A 297 1.17 2.44 -22.28
C VAL A 297 1.73 1.02 -22.36
N GLY A 298 2.45 0.58 -21.33
CA GLY A 298 2.97 -0.77 -21.24
C GLY A 298 1.85 -1.82 -21.17
N LEU A 299 0.80 -1.57 -20.38
CA LEU A 299 -0.40 -2.42 -20.35
C LEU A 299 -1.06 -2.49 -21.73
N ALA A 300 -1.30 -1.35 -22.37
CA ALA A 300 -1.91 -1.30 -23.70
C ALA A 300 -1.06 -2.07 -24.73
N ARG A 301 0.27 -1.95 -24.68
CA ARG A 301 1.20 -2.70 -25.53
C ARG A 301 1.10 -4.19 -25.29
N LYS A 302 1.10 -4.64 -24.03
CA LYS A 302 0.96 -6.07 -23.68
C LYS A 302 -0.35 -6.67 -24.15
N ILE A 303 -1.45 -5.95 -23.97
CA ILE A 303 -2.77 -6.38 -24.48
C ILE A 303 -2.77 -6.46 -26.00
N TYR A 304 -2.20 -5.48 -26.68
CA TYR A 304 -2.10 -5.47 -28.14
C TYR A 304 -1.24 -6.63 -28.68
N GLU A 305 -0.08 -6.87 -28.07
CA GLU A 305 0.78 -8.03 -28.38
C GLU A 305 0.00 -9.32 -28.23
N TYR A 306 -0.80 -9.45 -27.18
CA TYR A 306 -1.62 -10.63 -26.92
C TYR A 306 -2.75 -10.80 -27.97
N LEU A 307 -3.46 -9.73 -28.29
CA LEU A 307 -4.52 -9.74 -29.33
C LEU A 307 -3.98 -10.03 -30.72
N SER A 308 -2.72 -9.72 -30.99
CA SER A 308 -2.06 -9.96 -32.29
C SER A 308 -1.62 -11.42 -32.49
N GLN A 309 -1.67 -12.25 -31.45
CA GLN A 309 -1.33 -13.66 -31.54
C GLN A 309 -2.45 -14.44 -32.23
N LYS A 310 -2.08 -15.38 -33.11
CA LYS A 310 -3.05 -16.33 -33.71
C LYS A 310 -3.47 -17.35 -32.66
N VAL A 311 -4.59 -17.12 -32.00
CA VAL A 311 -5.14 -18.07 -31.03
C VAL A 311 -6.04 -19.08 -31.73
N ARG A 312 -5.78 -20.37 -31.52
CA ARG A 312 -6.63 -21.45 -32.05
C ARG A 312 -7.98 -21.42 -31.32
N LYS A 313 -9.07 -21.56 -32.04
CA LYS A 313 -10.42 -21.71 -31.45
C LYS A 313 -10.45 -22.89 -30.49
N VAL A 314 -11.18 -22.76 -29.39
CA VAL A 314 -11.37 -23.84 -28.41
C VAL A 314 -12.24 -24.95 -29.02
N MET A 315 -13.38 -24.55 -29.58
CA MET A 315 -14.37 -25.35 -30.24
C MET A 315 -14.94 -24.57 -31.43
N ASP A 316 -15.44 -25.24 -32.44
CA ASP A 316 -16.22 -24.58 -33.47
C ASP A 316 -17.65 -24.26 -32.97
N LYS A 317 -18.40 -23.49 -33.76
CA LYS A 317 -19.73 -23.03 -33.35
C LYS A 317 -20.71 -24.19 -33.08
N ASN A 318 -20.66 -25.24 -33.87
CA ASN A 318 -21.55 -26.41 -33.74
C ASN A 318 -21.17 -27.24 -32.51
N GLU A 319 -19.86 -27.35 -32.23
CA GLU A 319 -19.34 -28.02 -31.02
C GLU A 319 -19.77 -27.29 -29.74
N VAL A 320 -19.69 -25.93 -29.75
CA VAL A 320 -20.17 -25.12 -28.63
C VAL A 320 -21.67 -25.25 -28.43
N GLU A 321 -22.45 -25.25 -29.51
CA GLU A 321 -23.91 -25.43 -29.44
C GLU A 321 -24.28 -26.78 -28.82
N LYS A 322 -23.67 -27.86 -29.29
CA LYS A 322 -23.85 -29.20 -28.71
C LYS A 322 -23.43 -29.25 -27.25
N PHE A 323 -22.28 -28.69 -26.93
CA PHE A 323 -21.80 -28.58 -25.54
C PHE A 323 -22.84 -27.87 -24.67
N LEU A 324 -23.37 -26.73 -25.09
CA LEU A 324 -24.35 -25.96 -24.32
C LEU A 324 -25.65 -26.76 -24.10
N GLN A 325 -26.13 -27.50 -25.10
CA GLN A 325 -27.31 -28.37 -24.94
C GLN A 325 -27.06 -29.45 -23.90
N ASP A 326 -25.93 -30.17 -24.03
CA ASP A 326 -25.56 -31.24 -23.09
C ASP A 326 -25.31 -30.69 -21.66
N TYR A 327 -24.65 -29.54 -21.54
CA TYR A 327 -24.36 -28.90 -20.26
C TYR A 327 -25.64 -28.48 -19.54
N GLN A 328 -26.58 -27.83 -20.26
CA GLN A 328 -27.86 -27.39 -19.68
C GLN A 328 -28.72 -28.59 -19.26
N HIS A 329 -28.77 -29.61 -20.08
CA HIS A 329 -29.50 -30.84 -19.75
C HIS A 329 -28.91 -31.54 -18.52
N LYS A 330 -27.61 -31.73 -18.49
CA LYS A 330 -26.90 -32.39 -17.37
C LYS A 330 -27.07 -31.67 -16.06
N ASN A 331 -27.06 -30.34 -16.05
CA ASN A 331 -27.14 -29.54 -14.82
C ASN A 331 -28.58 -29.09 -14.47
N GLY A 332 -29.59 -29.41 -15.31
CA GLY A 332 -30.96 -29.00 -15.07
C GLY A 332 -31.18 -27.49 -15.08
N ILE A 333 -30.41 -26.75 -15.88
CA ILE A 333 -30.44 -25.29 -15.93
C ILE A 333 -30.68 -24.82 -17.36
N THR A 334 -31.18 -23.58 -17.50
CA THR A 334 -31.28 -22.89 -18.80
C THR A 334 -30.46 -21.63 -18.73
N LEU A 335 -29.44 -21.50 -19.56
CA LEU A 335 -28.63 -20.30 -19.71
C LEU A 335 -29.39 -19.27 -20.55
N ALA A 336 -29.43 -18.03 -20.06
CA ALA A 336 -29.93 -16.90 -20.82
C ALA A 336 -29.07 -16.67 -22.09
N GLU A 337 -29.66 -16.05 -23.11
CA GLU A 337 -28.99 -15.80 -24.38
C GLU A 337 -27.59 -15.16 -24.22
N LYS A 338 -27.48 -14.12 -23.40
CA LYS A 338 -26.22 -13.44 -23.13
C LYS A 338 -25.20 -14.30 -22.35
N GLN A 339 -25.67 -15.24 -21.54
CA GLN A 339 -24.79 -16.21 -20.87
C GLN A 339 -24.23 -17.23 -21.85
N GLN A 340 -25.06 -17.69 -22.81
CA GLN A 340 -24.61 -18.55 -23.92
C GLN A 340 -23.63 -17.79 -24.84
N GLU A 341 -23.95 -16.53 -25.20
CA GLU A 341 -23.06 -15.64 -25.96
C GLU A 341 -21.67 -15.53 -25.32
N ALA A 342 -21.59 -15.45 -23.99
CA ALA A 342 -20.31 -15.42 -23.27
C ALA A 342 -19.48 -16.70 -23.49
N VAL A 343 -20.11 -17.87 -23.55
CA VAL A 343 -19.44 -19.14 -23.85
C VAL A 343 -18.90 -19.13 -25.28
N TYR A 344 -19.72 -18.73 -26.27
CA TYR A 344 -19.26 -18.57 -27.65
C TYR A 344 -18.11 -17.57 -27.79
N ALA A 345 -18.23 -16.41 -27.13
CA ALA A 345 -17.20 -15.38 -27.17
C ALA A 345 -15.84 -15.88 -26.67
N VAL A 346 -15.83 -16.63 -25.56
CA VAL A 346 -14.60 -17.24 -25.04
C VAL A 346 -14.04 -18.31 -25.96
N ALA A 347 -14.88 -19.10 -26.63
CA ALA A 347 -14.41 -20.10 -27.56
C ALA A 347 -13.66 -19.50 -28.76
N GLU A 348 -14.05 -18.31 -29.21
CA GLU A 348 -13.53 -17.67 -30.43
C GLU A 348 -12.42 -16.63 -30.18
N ASN A 349 -12.44 -15.94 -29.05
CA ASN A 349 -11.57 -14.77 -28.81
C ASN A 349 -10.42 -15.04 -27.83
N PRO A 350 -9.24 -14.43 -28.04
CA PRO A 350 -8.12 -14.55 -27.10
C PRO A 350 -8.35 -13.83 -25.78
N ILE A 351 -9.03 -12.68 -25.81
CA ILE A 351 -9.47 -11.93 -24.64
C ILE A 351 -10.97 -11.70 -24.74
N THR A 352 -11.69 -12.02 -23.68
CA THR A 352 -13.12 -11.75 -23.55
C THR A 352 -13.41 -11.05 -22.23
N ILE A 353 -14.18 -9.97 -22.30
CA ILE A 353 -14.70 -9.28 -21.13
C ILE A 353 -16.17 -9.66 -20.94
N ILE A 354 -16.51 -10.10 -19.73
CA ILE A 354 -17.88 -10.39 -19.32
C ILE A 354 -18.25 -9.37 -18.24
N THR A 355 -19.17 -8.47 -18.56
CA THR A 355 -19.63 -7.43 -17.64
C THR A 355 -21.13 -7.54 -17.37
N GLY A 356 -21.57 -7.00 -16.25
CA GLY A 356 -22.99 -6.98 -15.87
C GLY A 356 -23.16 -6.73 -14.38
N GLY A 357 -24.30 -6.22 -13.99
CA GLY A 357 -24.65 -5.89 -12.62
C GLY A 357 -24.76 -7.10 -11.68
N ALA A 358 -25.11 -6.83 -10.43
CA ALA A 358 -25.38 -7.89 -9.46
C ALA A 358 -26.59 -8.74 -9.91
N GLY A 359 -26.49 -10.07 -9.73
CA GLY A 359 -27.58 -10.98 -10.06
C GLY A 359 -27.79 -11.28 -11.55
N THR A 360 -26.91 -10.84 -12.45
CA THR A 360 -27.01 -11.13 -13.90
C THR A 360 -26.47 -12.51 -14.29
N GLY A 361 -25.94 -13.28 -13.34
CA GLY A 361 -25.46 -14.64 -13.58
C GLY A 361 -24.04 -14.74 -14.10
N LYS A 362 -23.15 -13.79 -13.77
CA LYS A 362 -21.71 -13.85 -14.09
C LYS A 362 -21.08 -15.18 -13.66
N THR A 363 -21.35 -15.62 -12.45
CA THR A 363 -20.82 -16.87 -11.89
C THR A 363 -21.36 -18.11 -12.65
N THR A 364 -22.63 -18.10 -13.04
CA THR A 364 -23.24 -19.18 -13.84
C THR A 364 -22.57 -19.28 -15.21
N SER A 365 -22.34 -18.14 -15.88
CA SER A 365 -21.61 -18.08 -17.15
C SER A 365 -20.18 -18.59 -16.99
N LEU A 366 -19.51 -18.21 -15.90
CA LEU A 366 -18.13 -18.65 -15.61
C LEU A 366 -18.05 -20.17 -15.44
N ASN A 367 -19.00 -20.79 -14.73
CA ASN A 367 -19.05 -22.25 -14.58
C ASN A 367 -19.25 -22.96 -15.91
N ALA A 368 -20.12 -22.45 -16.79
CA ALA A 368 -20.31 -23.00 -18.13
C ALA A 368 -19.03 -22.86 -18.99
N ILE A 369 -18.36 -21.72 -18.92
CA ILE A 369 -17.09 -21.47 -19.61
C ILE A 369 -16.00 -22.44 -19.12
N LEU A 370 -15.85 -22.61 -17.81
CA LEU A 370 -14.88 -23.55 -17.24
C LEU A 370 -15.15 -24.99 -17.68
N ALA A 371 -16.42 -25.40 -17.68
CA ALA A 371 -16.83 -26.73 -18.16
C ALA A 371 -16.52 -26.92 -19.66
N MET A 372 -16.72 -25.89 -20.50
CA MET A 372 -16.35 -25.91 -21.92
C MET A 372 -14.84 -26.06 -22.11
N LEU A 373 -14.07 -25.30 -21.35
CA LEU A 373 -12.60 -25.36 -21.42
C LEU A 373 -12.10 -26.76 -21.05
N ASP A 374 -12.64 -27.37 -20.00
CA ASP A 374 -12.30 -28.74 -19.61
C ASP A 374 -12.66 -29.76 -20.70
N ALA A 375 -13.88 -29.67 -21.25
CA ALA A 375 -14.35 -30.56 -22.31
C ALA A 375 -13.49 -30.47 -23.57
N SER A 376 -12.83 -29.33 -23.80
CA SER A 376 -11.92 -29.12 -24.94
C SER A 376 -10.44 -29.46 -24.62
N GLY A 377 -10.13 -30.01 -23.45
CA GLY A 377 -8.78 -30.35 -23.04
C GLY A 377 -7.92 -29.13 -22.65
N ASN A 378 -8.54 -27.98 -22.37
CA ASN A 378 -7.88 -26.80 -21.83
C ASN A 378 -8.18 -26.70 -20.32
N ASP A 379 -7.61 -27.61 -19.55
CA ASP A 379 -7.91 -27.82 -18.13
C ASP A 379 -6.98 -27.07 -17.15
N LYS A 380 -5.85 -26.58 -17.63
CA LYS A 380 -4.91 -25.79 -16.83
C LYS A 380 -5.38 -24.34 -16.69
N ASN A 381 -6.38 -24.15 -15.85
CA ASN A 381 -7.00 -22.84 -15.66
C ASN A 381 -6.44 -22.15 -14.41
N CYS A 382 -6.06 -20.87 -14.55
CA CYS A 382 -5.63 -20.01 -13.45
C CYS A 382 -6.76 -19.05 -13.10
N LEU A 383 -7.28 -19.15 -11.85
CA LEU A 383 -8.38 -18.33 -11.37
C LEU A 383 -7.85 -17.28 -10.39
N LEU A 384 -8.07 -16.03 -10.72
CA LEU A 384 -7.63 -14.87 -9.95
C LEU A 384 -8.80 -13.97 -9.58
N ALA A 385 -8.70 -13.29 -8.45
CA ALA A 385 -9.64 -12.24 -8.07
C ALA A 385 -8.90 -11.04 -7.47
N SER A 386 -9.52 -9.86 -7.52
CA SER A 386 -8.90 -8.64 -6.99
C SER A 386 -8.80 -8.63 -5.47
N THR A 387 -9.65 -9.37 -4.75
CA THR A 387 -9.68 -9.43 -3.28
C THR A 387 -9.71 -10.84 -2.75
N GLY A 388 -9.24 -11.04 -1.50
CA GLY A 388 -9.30 -12.34 -0.83
C GLY A 388 -10.72 -12.88 -0.66
N LYS A 389 -11.72 -12.01 -0.40
CA LYS A 389 -13.12 -12.42 -0.30
C LYS A 389 -13.69 -12.85 -1.65
N ALA A 390 -13.31 -12.17 -2.72
CA ALA A 390 -13.72 -12.56 -4.08
C ALA A 390 -13.07 -13.89 -4.50
N SER A 391 -11.78 -14.11 -4.18
CA SER A 391 -11.14 -15.40 -4.45
C SER A 391 -11.80 -16.56 -3.67
N GLN A 392 -12.19 -16.33 -2.42
CA GLN A 392 -12.92 -17.33 -1.62
C GLN A 392 -14.29 -17.66 -2.25
N ARG A 393 -15.06 -16.65 -2.65
CA ARG A 393 -16.34 -16.85 -3.35
C ARG A 393 -16.17 -17.60 -4.67
N MET A 394 -15.09 -17.31 -5.40
CA MET A 394 -14.77 -18.01 -6.64
C MET A 394 -14.49 -19.51 -6.36
N ILE A 395 -13.77 -19.84 -5.27
CA ILE A 395 -13.55 -21.22 -4.85
C ILE A 395 -14.87 -21.91 -4.54
N GLU A 396 -15.72 -21.27 -3.74
CA GLU A 396 -17.04 -21.82 -3.33
C GLU A 396 -17.95 -22.05 -4.55
N ALA A 397 -17.94 -21.12 -5.51
CA ALA A 397 -18.81 -21.18 -6.69
C ALA A 397 -18.34 -22.14 -7.78
N THR A 398 -17.02 -22.34 -7.92
CA THR A 398 -16.45 -23.14 -9.02
C THR A 398 -15.91 -24.49 -8.53
N GLY A 399 -15.68 -24.67 -7.24
CA GLY A 399 -14.99 -25.82 -6.66
C GLY A 399 -13.50 -25.89 -7.01
N ARG A 400 -12.91 -24.81 -7.57
CA ARG A 400 -11.52 -24.75 -8.04
C ARG A 400 -10.68 -23.83 -7.19
N VAL A 401 -9.37 -24.06 -7.18
CA VAL A 401 -8.42 -23.19 -6.47
C VAL A 401 -8.37 -21.83 -7.16
N ALA A 402 -8.60 -20.78 -6.37
CA ALA A 402 -8.44 -19.41 -6.81
C ALA A 402 -7.58 -18.63 -5.80
N THR A 403 -6.90 -17.59 -6.27
CA THR A 403 -6.05 -16.75 -5.43
C THR A 403 -6.21 -15.27 -5.80
N THR A 404 -5.63 -14.37 -5.00
CA THR A 404 -5.65 -12.95 -5.36
C THR A 404 -4.61 -12.63 -6.42
N ILE A 405 -4.89 -11.60 -7.24
CA ILE A 405 -3.93 -11.09 -8.22
C ILE A 405 -2.61 -10.76 -7.53
N HIS A 406 -2.65 -9.99 -6.42
CA HIS A 406 -1.45 -9.61 -5.67
C HIS A 406 -0.62 -10.82 -5.22
N ARG A 407 -1.26 -11.88 -4.73
CA ARG A 407 -0.55 -13.10 -4.33
C ARG A 407 0.05 -13.85 -5.50
N CYS A 408 -0.60 -13.79 -6.66
CA CYS A 408 -0.11 -14.44 -7.87
C CYS A 408 1.14 -13.76 -8.45
N ILE A 409 1.17 -12.40 -8.41
CA ILE A 409 2.26 -11.60 -8.98
C ILE A 409 3.31 -11.16 -7.94
N ALA A 410 2.98 -11.22 -6.63
CA ALA A 410 3.92 -10.93 -5.55
C ALA A 410 4.74 -12.18 -5.27
N CYS A 411 5.93 -12.25 -5.83
CA CYS A 411 6.98 -13.12 -5.29
C CYS A 411 7.49 -12.51 -4.00
N ASP A 412 7.60 -13.37 -2.98
CA ASP A 412 8.18 -13.14 -1.65
C ASP A 412 8.95 -11.83 -1.45
N ASP A 413 8.53 -11.04 -0.47
CA ASP A 413 9.36 -10.17 0.40
C ASP A 413 8.71 -8.86 0.82
N GLY A 414 7.41 -8.65 0.58
CA GLY A 414 6.72 -7.48 1.16
C GLY A 414 7.22 -6.11 0.65
N ASN A 415 7.97 -6.10 -0.43
CA ASN A 415 8.46 -4.89 -1.07
C ASN A 415 7.64 -4.65 -2.36
N GLU A 416 6.58 -3.86 -2.24
CA GLU A 416 5.66 -3.55 -3.35
C GLU A 416 6.36 -2.92 -4.57
N ASP A 417 7.58 -2.40 -4.39
CA ASP A 417 8.39 -1.80 -5.45
C ASP A 417 9.32 -2.80 -6.17
N LYS A 418 9.49 -4.03 -5.65
CA LYS A 418 10.27 -5.11 -6.25
C LYS A 418 9.40 -6.34 -6.45
N MET A 419 8.46 -6.29 -7.37
CA MET A 419 7.76 -7.48 -7.83
C MET A 419 8.72 -8.28 -8.73
N SER A 420 9.22 -9.41 -8.24
CA SER A 420 10.02 -10.32 -9.05
C SER A 420 9.09 -11.28 -9.78
N TYR A 421 9.22 -11.35 -11.10
CA TYR A 421 8.45 -12.22 -11.99
C TYR A 421 9.01 -13.65 -12.04
N GLU A 422 9.67 -14.14 -10.97
CA GLU A 422 10.38 -15.41 -10.98
C GLU A 422 9.49 -16.63 -11.24
N LYS A 423 8.17 -16.51 -10.99
CA LYS A 423 7.18 -17.55 -11.33
C LYS A 423 6.11 -16.95 -12.24
N GLY A 424 6.42 -16.81 -13.53
CA GLY A 424 5.44 -16.32 -14.49
C GLY A 424 4.22 -17.23 -14.64
N ILE A 425 3.11 -16.68 -15.10
CA ILE A 425 1.83 -17.38 -15.28
C ILE A 425 1.89 -18.18 -16.57
N THR A 426 1.71 -19.50 -16.43
CA THR A 426 1.58 -20.44 -17.55
C THR A 426 0.30 -21.25 -17.37
N CYS A 427 -0.70 -21.04 -18.24
CA CYS A 427 -2.00 -21.70 -18.17
C CYS A 427 -2.67 -21.78 -19.55
N ASP A 428 -3.75 -22.55 -19.66
CA ASP A 428 -4.59 -22.57 -20.85
C ASP A 428 -5.55 -21.37 -20.85
N ALA A 429 -6.17 -21.10 -19.69
CA ALA A 429 -7.01 -19.92 -19.53
C ALA A 429 -6.71 -19.21 -18.20
N LEU A 430 -6.64 -17.89 -18.27
CA LEU A 430 -6.54 -16.98 -17.13
C LEU A 430 -7.90 -16.32 -16.92
N ILE A 431 -8.52 -16.59 -15.80
CA ILE A 431 -9.81 -16.03 -15.42
C ILE A 431 -9.60 -15.03 -14.29
N ILE A 432 -10.08 -13.80 -14.46
CA ILE A 432 -9.89 -12.72 -13.49
C ILE A 432 -11.27 -12.17 -13.10
N ASP A 433 -11.67 -12.38 -11.85
CA ASP A 433 -12.96 -11.89 -11.35
C ASP A 433 -12.80 -10.60 -10.55
N GLU A 434 -13.89 -9.82 -10.44
CA GLU A 434 -13.95 -8.49 -9.81
C GLU A 434 -12.89 -7.53 -10.36
N PHE A 435 -12.63 -7.56 -11.67
CA PHE A 435 -11.56 -6.78 -12.31
C PHE A 435 -11.79 -5.27 -12.24
N SER A 436 -13.02 -4.80 -12.00
CA SER A 436 -13.34 -3.38 -11.78
C SER A 436 -12.53 -2.75 -10.64
N MET A 437 -12.10 -3.57 -9.67
CA MET A 437 -11.27 -3.13 -8.54
C MET A 437 -9.76 -3.11 -8.84
N THR A 438 -9.35 -3.53 -10.04
CA THR A 438 -7.93 -3.62 -10.43
C THR A 438 -7.47 -2.31 -11.05
N ASP A 439 -6.47 -1.66 -10.44
CA ASP A 439 -5.87 -0.43 -10.96
C ASP A 439 -4.88 -0.70 -12.10
N CYS A 440 -4.42 0.39 -12.73
CA CYS A 440 -3.53 0.32 -13.88
C CYS A 440 -2.17 -0.32 -13.56
N LYS A 441 -1.59 -0.06 -12.40
CA LYS A 441 -0.32 -0.68 -11.96
C LYS A 441 -0.47 -2.19 -11.83
N VAL A 442 -1.48 -2.63 -11.09
CA VAL A 442 -1.72 -4.06 -10.83
C VAL A 442 -2.05 -4.80 -12.13
N ALA A 443 -2.86 -4.20 -13.00
CA ALA A 443 -3.15 -4.76 -14.32
C ALA A 443 -1.89 -4.90 -15.19
N TYR A 444 -1.06 -3.84 -15.25
CA TYR A 444 0.20 -3.87 -15.99
C TYR A 444 1.12 -5.00 -15.50
N LEU A 445 1.31 -5.10 -14.19
CA LEU A 445 2.15 -6.12 -13.59
C LEU A 445 1.61 -7.54 -13.84
N LEU A 446 0.30 -7.72 -13.78
CA LEU A 446 -0.34 -9.00 -14.09
C LEU A 446 -0.07 -9.41 -15.55
N PHE A 447 -0.28 -8.52 -16.51
CA PHE A 447 -0.03 -8.82 -17.91
C PHE A 447 1.46 -9.03 -18.23
N CYS A 448 2.36 -8.37 -17.51
CA CYS A 448 3.81 -8.65 -17.60
C CYS A 448 4.18 -10.02 -17.02
N ALA A 449 3.44 -10.55 -16.06
CA ALA A 449 3.69 -11.86 -15.46
C ALA A 449 3.23 -13.04 -16.35
N ILE A 450 2.44 -12.80 -17.40
CA ILE A 450 1.98 -13.86 -18.30
C ILE A 450 3.12 -14.30 -19.22
N ILE A 451 3.60 -15.54 -19.01
CA ILE A 451 4.59 -16.16 -19.90
C ILE A 451 3.87 -16.85 -21.08
N SER A 452 2.84 -17.63 -20.78
CA SER A 452 2.05 -18.33 -21.77
C SER A 452 0.62 -18.52 -21.28
N CYS A 453 -0.32 -18.06 -22.06
CA CYS A 453 -1.74 -18.22 -21.80
C CYS A 453 -2.49 -18.22 -23.15
N LYS A 454 -3.40 -19.16 -23.32
CA LYS A 454 -4.16 -19.23 -24.59
C LYS A 454 -5.35 -18.29 -24.59
N ARG A 455 -5.95 -18.02 -23.42
CA ARG A 455 -7.14 -17.17 -23.29
C ARG A 455 -7.13 -16.38 -21.99
N ILE A 456 -7.66 -15.17 -22.05
CA ILE A 456 -7.87 -14.31 -20.88
C ILE A 456 -9.36 -13.97 -20.80
N ILE A 457 -9.97 -14.31 -19.68
CA ILE A 457 -11.37 -14.01 -19.39
C ILE A 457 -11.40 -13.01 -18.23
N ILE A 458 -11.90 -11.82 -18.51
CA ILE A 458 -12.02 -10.72 -17.54
C ILE A 458 -13.48 -10.60 -17.15
N VAL A 459 -13.77 -10.76 -15.87
CA VAL A 459 -15.12 -10.64 -15.32
C VAL A 459 -15.16 -9.45 -14.37
N GLY A 460 -16.16 -8.60 -14.51
CA GLY A 460 -16.30 -7.43 -13.63
C GLY A 460 -17.60 -6.67 -13.87
N ASP A 461 -17.76 -5.58 -13.13
CA ASP A 461 -18.94 -4.72 -13.22
C ASP A 461 -18.47 -3.27 -13.31
N VAL A 462 -18.67 -2.65 -14.45
CA VAL A 462 -18.23 -1.25 -14.70
C VAL A 462 -19.04 -0.21 -13.95
N GLU A 463 -20.20 -0.60 -13.44
CA GLU A 463 -21.09 0.27 -12.69
C GLU A 463 -20.80 0.25 -11.18
N GLN A 464 -19.95 -0.69 -10.73
CA GLN A 464 -19.44 -0.70 -9.35
C GLN A 464 -18.36 0.37 -9.15
N LEU A 465 -18.01 0.59 -7.88
CA LEU A 465 -16.93 1.51 -7.52
C LEU A 465 -15.65 1.17 -8.28
N PRO A 466 -14.96 2.18 -8.82
CA PRO A 466 -13.68 1.97 -9.50
C PRO A 466 -12.58 1.50 -8.54
N SER A 467 -11.44 1.14 -9.09
CA SER A 467 -10.25 0.79 -8.31
C SER A 467 -9.85 1.90 -7.33
N VAL A 468 -9.27 1.51 -6.21
CA VAL A 468 -8.71 2.46 -5.22
C VAL A 468 -7.46 3.15 -5.78
N GLY A 469 -6.65 2.44 -6.57
CA GLY A 469 -5.50 3.00 -7.27
C GLY A 469 -5.87 3.69 -8.58
N ALA A 470 -4.87 4.31 -9.22
CA ALA A 470 -5.06 5.10 -10.44
C ALA A 470 -5.43 4.24 -11.66
N GLY A 471 -6.33 4.77 -12.48
CA GLY A 471 -6.77 4.17 -13.75
C GLY A 471 -8.04 3.34 -13.61
N ASN A 472 -8.92 3.43 -14.62
CA ASN A 472 -10.16 2.65 -14.71
C ASN A 472 -10.06 1.63 -15.84
N VAL A 473 -9.20 0.63 -15.63
CA VAL A 473 -8.75 -0.29 -16.69
C VAL A 473 -9.91 -1.02 -17.36
N LEU A 474 -10.86 -1.58 -16.59
CA LEU A 474 -12.00 -2.30 -17.14
C LEU A 474 -12.83 -1.42 -18.09
N LYS A 475 -13.15 -0.21 -17.64
CA LYS A 475 -13.93 0.75 -18.43
C LYS A 475 -13.18 1.17 -19.70
N ASP A 476 -11.88 1.45 -19.57
CA ASP A 476 -11.05 1.88 -20.69
C ASP A 476 -10.90 0.76 -21.74
N LEU A 477 -10.75 -0.50 -21.31
CA LEU A 477 -10.71 -1.66 -22.21
C LEU A 477 -12.03 -1.84 -22.98
N ILE A 478 -13.17 -1.69 -22.30
CA ILE A 478 -14.49 -1.77 -22.95
C ILE A 478 -14.65 -0.62 -23.96
N GLN A 479 -14.33 0.61 -23.56
CA GLN A 479 -14.45 1.80 -24.42
C GLN A 479 -13.49 1.78 -25.61
N SER A 480 -12.39 1.02 -25.52
CA SER A 480 -11.45 0.88 -26.63
C SER A 480 -12.07 0.24 -27.88
N GLY A 481 -13.13 -0.56 -27.73
CA GLY A 481 -13.77 -1.32 -28.80
C GLY A 481 -12.87 -2.36 -29.48
N ARG A 482 -11.73 -2.72 -28.84
CA ARG A 482 -10.73 -3.64 -29.40
C ARG A 482 -10.84 -5.07 -28.86
N ILE A 483 -11.59 -5.26 -27.79
CA ILE A 483 -11.75 -6.54 -27.09
C ILE A 483 -13.20 -6.97 -27.20
N CYS A 484 -13.44 -8.27 -27.32
CA CYS A 484 -14.78 -8.82 -27.30
C CYS A 484 -15.41 -8.61 -25.92
N VAL A 485 -16.58 -7.96 -25.88
CA VAL A 485 -17.30 -7.64 -24.65
C VAL A 485 -18.70 -8.25 -24.71
N VAL A 486 -19.04 -9.02 -23.69
CA VAL A 486 -20.40 -9.54 -23.50
C VAL A 486 -21.00 -8.90 -22.26
N THR A 487 -22.10 -8.18 -22.45
CA THR A 487 -22.83 -7.52 -21.36
C THR A 487 -24.02 -8.37 -20.94
N LEU A 488 -23.99 -8.89 -19.72
CA LEU A 488 -25.10 -9.65 -19.13
C LEU A 488 -26.13 -8.66 -18.58
N ASN A 489 -27.27 -8.57 -19.25
CA ASN A 489 -28.32 -7.58 -18.95
C ASN A 489 -29.61 -8.20 -18.38
N VAL A 490 -29.68 -9.55 -18.30
CA VAL A 490 -30.85 -10.23 -17.75
C VAL A 490 -30.68 -10.40 -16.25
N ILE A 491 -31.36 -9.57 -15.48
CA ILE A 491 -31.47 -9.73 -14.04
C ILE A 491 -32.43 -10.90 -13.78
N GLN A 492 -32.01 -11.89 -12.99
CA GLN A 492 -32.86 -13.04 -12.64
C GLN A 492 -34.12 -12.53 -11.90
N ARG A 493 -35.30 -13.15 -12.19
CA ARG A 493 -36.61 -12.70 -11.69
C ARG A 493 -36.65 -12.41 -10.17
N GLN A 494 -35.96 -13.21 -9.36
CA GLN A 494 -35.88 -12.98 -7.91
C GLN A 494 -35.18 -11.70 -7.50
N ALA A 495 -34.33 -11.12 -8.35
CA ALA A 495 -33.64 -9.87 -8.09
C ALA A 495 -34.41 -8.63 -8.57
N LEU A 496 -35.36 -8.79 -9.52
CA LEU A 496 -36.16 -7.68 -10.05
C LEU A 496 -37.10 -7.08 -9.00
N ASP A 497 -37.63 -7.90 -8.08
CA ASP A 497 -38.51 -7.46 -7.01
C ASP A 497 -37.75 -6.91 -5.79
N SER A 498 -36.41 -6.91 -5.83
CA SER A 498 -35.59 -6.42 -4.73
C SER A 498 -35.43 -4.90 -4.80
N PRO A 499 -35.87 -4.15 -3.77
CA PRO A 499 -35.64 -2.71 -3.70
C PRO A 499 -34.17 -2.33 -3.67
N ILE A 500 -33.27 -3.26 -3.24
CA ILE A 500 -31.81 -3.04 -3.29
C ILE A 500 -31.35 -2.88 -4.74
N VAL A 501 -31.76 -3.78 -5.62
CA VAL A 501 -31.38 -3.74 -7.04
C VAL A 501 -32.04 -2.56 -7.75
N ALA A 502 -33.34 -2.32 -7.49
CA ALA A 502 -34.07 -1.21 -8.05
C ALA A 502 -33.43 0.15 -7.67
N ASN A 503 -33.11 0.34 -6.40
CA ASN A 503 -32.48 1.57 -5.91
C ASN A 503 -31.03 1.72 -6.41
N ALA A 504 -30.27 0.63 -6.55
CA ALA A 504 -28.94 0.69 -7.17
C ALA A 504 -29.02 1.20 -8.60
N GLN A 505 -30.01 0.74 -9.40
CA GLN A 505 -30.24 1.23 -10.77
C GLN A 505 -30.65 2.70 -10.79
N LYS A 506 -31.48 3.14 -9.84
CA LYS A 506 -31.86 4.56 -9.70
C LYS A 506 -30.66 5.44 -9.36
N ILE A 507 -29.78 5.01 -8.45
CA ILE A 507 -28.54 5.72 -8.14
C ILE A 507 -27.69 5.92 -9.38
N LEU A 508 -27.53 4.89 -10.22
CA LEU A 508 -26.77 4.96 -11.48
C LEU A 508 -27.37 5.93 -12.51
N ARG A 509 -28.70 6.16 -12.43
CA ARG A 509 -29.41 7.12 -13.27
C ARG A 509 -29.55 8.51 -12.65
N GLU A 510 -28.93 8.72 -11.46
CA GLU A 510 -29.04 9.95 -10.69
C GLU A 510 -30.49 10.28 -10.26
N GLU A 511 -31.35 9.26 -10.14
CA GLU A 511 -32.72 9.38 -9.67
C GLU A 511 -32.73 9.36 -8.12
N SER A 512 -33.64 10.10 -7.48
CA SER A 512 -33.74 10.23 -6.02
C SER A 512 -35.01 9.63 -5.41
N ASP A 513 -35.93 9.11 -6.21
CA ASP A 513 -37.21 8.53 -5.80
C ASP A 513 -37.06 7.07 -5.34
N PHE A 514 -36.27 6.85 -4.30
CA PHE A 514 -35.96 5.51 -3.81
C PHE A 514 -37.18 4.76 -3.25
N VAL A 515 -37.17 3.43 -3.42
CA VAL A 515 -38.17 2.53 -2.86
C VAL A 515 -37.69 2.01 -1.52
N PHE A 516 -38.47 2.23 -0.46
CA PHE A 516 -38.17 1.75 0.87
C PHE A 516 -39.19 0.68 1.30
N ASN A 517 -38.71 -0.39 1.91
CA ASN A 517 -39.52 -1.45 2.52
C ASN A 517 -38.66 -2.16 3.59
N ASP A 518 -39.12 -3.32 4.09
CA ASP A 518 -38.38 -4.07 5.11
C ASP A 518 -36.99 -4.54 4.68
N ASN A 519 -36.76 -4.74 3.39
CA ASN A 519 -35.47 -5.16 2.84
C ASN A 519 -34.53 -3.99 2.50
N PHE A 520 -35.04 -2.75 2.41
CA PHE A 520 -34.25 -1.56 2.16
C PHE A 520 -34.84 -0.36 2.90
N ARG A 521 -34.20 0.05 3.99
CA ARG A 521 -34.64 1.12 4.87
C ARG A 521 -33.66 2.28 4.86
N PHE A 522 -34.18 3.47 4.94
CA PHE A 522 -33.43 4.71 5.21
C PHE A 522 -33.80 5.21 6.60
N ILE A 523 -32.80 5.42 7.45
CA ILE A 523 -32.99 5.90 8.82
C ILE A 523 -32.35 7.26 8.96
N GLU A 524 -33.18 8.25 9.22
CA GLU A 524 -32.74 9.61 9.48
C GLU A 524 -32.38 9.76 10.97
N THR A 525 -31.24 10.41 11.25
CA THR A 525 -30.76 10.64 12.61
C THR A 525 -30.33 12.11 12.76
N GLN A 526 -30.46 12.66 13.95
CA GLN A 526 -30.16 14.08 14.21
C GLN A 526 -28.65 14.36 14.25
N ASN A 527 -27.86 13.37 14.67
CA ASN A 527 -26.41 13.50 14.81
C ASN A 527 -25.70 12.15 14.71
N GLY A 528 -24.36 12.20 14.67
CA GLY A 528 -23.54 10.99 14.53
C GLY A 528 -23.58 10.06 15.75
N GLU A 529 -23.86 10.55 16.97
CA GLU A 529 -23.94 9.72 18.17
C GLU A 529 -25.21 8.87 18.16
N GLU A 530 -26.32 9.48 17.76
CA GLU A 530 -27.59 8.77 17.56
C GLU A 530 -27.45 7.70 16.46
N ALA A 531 -26.83 8.07 15.34
CA ALA A 531 -26.56 7.13 14.25
C ALA A 531 -25.69 5.95 14.71
N ALA A 532 -24.61 6.20 15.44
CA ALA A 532 -23.74 5.13 15.94
C ALA A 532 -24.49 4.20 16.92
N THR A 533 -25.28 4.76 17.82
CA THR A 533 -26.10 4.01 18.77
C THR A 533 -27.12 3.13 18.03
N TYR A 534 -27.83 3.70 17.06
CA TYR A 534 -28.78 2.94 16.24
C TYR A 534 -28.11 1.80 15.48
N ILE A 535 -26.98 2.07 14.83
CA ILE A 535 -26.22 1.05 14.08
C ILE A 535 -25.78 -0.10 14.99
N VAL A 536 -25.26 0.22 16.18
CA VAL A 536 -24.79 -0.80 17.13
C VAL A 536 -25.95 -1.65 17.64
N ASN A 537 -27.05 -1.03 18.08
CA ASN A 537 -28.23 -1.75 18.56
C ASN A 537 -28.80 -2.64 17.46
N ARG A 538 -28.95 -2.12 16.25
CA ARG A 538 -29.47 -2.90 15.11
C ARG A 538 -28.56 -4.06 14.75
N TYR A 539 -27.23 -3.87 14.84
CA TYR A 539 -26.27 -4.94 14.65
C TYR A 539 -26.44 -6.04 15.71
N MET A 540 -26.65 -5.65 16.98
CA MET A 540 -26.89 -6.60 18.07
C MET A 540 -28.13 -7.45 17.82
N ASP A 541 -29.26 -6.81 17.47
CA ASP A 541 -30.53 -7.50 17.18
C ASP A 541 -30.36 -8.51 16.04
N LEU A 542 -29.77 -8.05 14.91
CA LEU A 542 -29.58 -8.90 13.75
C LEU A 542 -28.58 -10.05 13.98
N THR A 543 -27.53 -9.81 14.77
CA THR A 543 -26.57 -10.88 15.09
C THR A 543 -27.15 -11.92 16.06
N GLN A 544 -28.07 -11.53 16.91
CA GLN A 544 -28.80 -12.46 17.75
C GLN A 544 -29.76 -13.35 16.93
N GLU A 545 -30.38 -12.80 15.90
CA GLU A 545 -31.31 -13.51 15.02
C GLU A 545 -30.60 -14.41 13.99
N HIS A 546 -29.55 -13.88 13.34
CA HIS A 546 -28.93 -14.51 12.16
C HIS A 546 -27.47 -14.98 12.38
N GLY A 547 -26.89 -14.68 13.51
CA GLY A 547 -25.49 -14.98 13.81
C GLY A 547 -24.51 -13.92 13.30
N ILE A 548 -23.36 -13.78 13.97
CA ILE A 548 -22.35 -12.75 13.72
C ILE A 548 -21.75 -12.81 12.29
N SER A 549 -21.73 -13.99 11.68
CA SER A 549 -21.19 -14.19 10.33
C SER A 549 -22.13 -13.67 9.24
N ALA A 550 -23.44 -13.59 9.51
CA ALA A 550 -24.43 -13.17 8.54
C ALA A 550 -24.60 -11.65 8.45
N VAL A 551 -24.10 -10.90 9.44
CA VAL A 551 -24.29 -9.44 9.54
C VAL A 551 -22.98 -8.69 9.32
N GLN A 552 -23.05 -7.59 8.54
CA GLN A 552 -21.90 -6.74 8.27
C GLN A 552 -22.29 -5.27 8.30
N ILE A 553 -21.51 -4.46 9.02
CA ILE A 553 -21.58 -3.00 8.96
C ILE A 553 -20.58 -2.48 7.92
N LEU A 554 -21.02 -1.57 7.08
CA LEU A 554 -20.18 -0.82 6.16
C LEU A 554 -20.12 0.64 6.60
N SER A 555 -18.94 1.22 6.67
CA SER A 555 -18.73 2.63 6.96
C SER A 555 -17.72 3.23 5.99
N PRO A 556 -18.00 4.41 5.40
CA PRO A 556 -17.06 5.07 4.50
C PRO A 556 -15.87 5.70 5.23
N MET A 557 -15.86 5.68 6.56
CA MET A 557 -14.84 6.33 7.39
C MET A 557 -14.14 5.34 8.33
N LYS A 558 -12.85 5.55 8.57
CA LYS A 558 -12.11 4.81 9.61
C LYS A 558 -12.22 5.48 10.99
N LYS A 559 -12.15 6.81 11.03
CA LYS A 559 -12.19 7.63 12.25
C LYS A 559 -13.57 8.30 12.40
N ARG A 560 -13.81 9.00 13.50
CA ARG A 560 -15.08 9.61 13.94
C ARG A 560 -16.04 8.57 14.53
N ILE A 561 -17.17 9.07 15.09
CA ILE A 561 -18.12 8.26 15.88
C ILE A 561 -18.74 7.10 15.09
N CYS A 562 -19.11 7.33 13.82
CA CYS A 562 -19.61 6.30 12.90
C CYS A 562 -18.48 5.61 12.09
N GLY A 563 -17.21 5.85 12.43
CA GLY A 563 -16.07 5.20 11.76
C GLY A 563 -15.86 3.76 12.23
N THR A 564 -15.25 2.95 11.37
CA THR A 564 -15.05 1.51 11.65
C THR A 564 -14.32 1.23 12.97
N ILE A 565 -13.38 2.10 13.38
CA ILE A 565 -12.64 1.92 14.65
C ILE A 565 -13.59 2.05 15.83
N GLN A 566 -14.40 3.12 15.88
CA GLN A 566 -15.28 3.39 17.01
C GLN A 566 -16.46 2.39 17.07
N LEU A 567 -17.05 2.07 15.91
CA LEU A 567 -18.15 1.10 15.84
C LEU A 567 -17.69 -0.30 16.28
N ASN A 568 -16.49 -0.74 15.85
CA ASN A 568 -15.94 -2.03 16.30
C ASN A 568 -15.70 -2.05 17.82
N GLU A 569 -15.19 -0.95 18.40
CA GLU A 569 -14.97 -0.83 19.85
C GLU A 569 -16.30 -0.91 20.62
N MET A 570 -17.34 -0.20 20.15
CA MET A 570 -18.66 -0.22 20.75
C MET A 570 -19.28 -1.62 20.72
N ILE A 571 -19.25 -2.28 19.56
CA ILE A 571 -19.80 -3.63 19.36
C ILE A 571 -19.05 -4.66 20.20
N GLN A 572 -17.71 -4.64 20.19
CA GLN A 572 -16.89 -5.55 20.95
C GLN A 572 -17.18 -5.44 22.46
N ASN A 573 -17.37 -4.20 22.97
CA ASN A 573 -17.68 -3.97 24.37
C ASN A 573 -19.07 -4.50 24.78
N GLN A 574 -20.04 -4.56 23.86
CA GLN A 574 -21.38 -5.10 24.12
C GLN A 574 -21.43 -6.62 23.96
N LEU A 575 -20.82 -7.17 22.89
CA LEU A 575 -20.86 -8.61 22.63
C LEU A 575 -19.98 -9.40 23.61
N PHE A 576 -18.83 -8.86 23.93
CA PHE A 576 -17.79 -9.55 24.71
C PHE A 576 -17.28 -8.66 25.85
N PRO A 577 -18.10 -8.34 26.85
CA PRO A 577 -17.66 -7.56 27.99
C PRO A 577 -16.57 -8.34 28.73
N SER A 578 -15.37 -7.81 28.73
CA SER A 578 -14.24 -8.38 29.46
C SER A 578 -13.66 -7.35 30.44
N LEU A 579 -13.12 -7.86 31.54
CA LEU A 579 -12.41 -7.04 32.55
C LEU A 579 -11.01 -6.63 32.06
N HIS A 580 -10.50 -7.26 30.99
CA HIS A 580 -9.19 -7.00 30.40
C HIS A 580 -9.32 -6.26 29.08
N ASN A 581 -8.40 -5.35 28.83
CA ASN A 581 -8.36 -4.47 27.66
C ASN A 581 -7.64 -5.16 26.49
N ASP A 582 -8.05 -6.38 26.17
CA ASP A 582 -7.44 -7.13 25.07
C ASP A 582 -7.90 -6.59 23.73
N LYS A 583 -6.95 -6.46 22.82
CA LYS A 583 -7.21 -6.00 21.44
C LYS A 583 -8.17 -6.94 20.70
N PHE A 584 -8.06 -8.23 20.98
CA PHE A 584 -8.94 -9.28 20.46
C PHE A 584 -9.52 -10.07 21.65
N ARG A 585 -10.80 -10.41 21.56
CA ARG A 585 -11.53 -11.19 22.55
C ARG A 585 -12.01 -12.50 21.92
N ILE A 586 -12.18 -13.52 22.73
CA ILE A 586 -12.74 -14.80 22.26
C ILE A 586 -14.14 -14.55 21.71
N GLY A 587 -14.37 -14.96 20.45
CA GLY A 587 -15.63 -14.73 19.74
C GLY A 587 -15.59 -13.54 18.77
N ASP A 588 -14.54 -12.70 18.79
CA ASP A 588 -14.39 -11.61 17.82
C ASP A 588 -14.35 -12.13 16.39
N LYS A 589 -15.08 -11.45 15.50
CA LYS A 589 -14.97 -11.65 14.05
C LYS A 589 -13.73 -10.90 13.56
N VAL A 590 -12.75 -11.63 13.07
CA VAL A 590 -11.45 -11.08 12.67
C VAL A 590 -11.16 -11.30 11.20
N ILE A 591 -10.35 -10.42 10.61
CA ILE A 591 -9.85 -10.55 9.24
C ILE A 591 -8.31 -10.42 9.24
N ASN A 592 -7.65 -11.28 8.49
CA ASN A 592 -6.23 -11.14 8.26
C ASN A 592 -5.97 -10.03 7.22
N THR A 593 -5.27 -8.97 7.62
CA THR A 593 -5.00 -7.79 6.78
C THR A 593 -3.61 -7.82 6.13
N LYS A 594 -2.78 -8.82 6.43
CA LYS A 594 -1.46 -8.98 5.81
C LYS A 594 -1.26 -10.42 5.39
N ASN A 595 -0.81 -10.63 4.17
CA ASN A 595 -0.33 -11.94 3.75
C ASN A 595 0.95 -12.27 4.55
N LYS A 596 0.98 -13.46 5.14
CA LYS A 596 2.21 -14.02 5.74
C LYS A 596 2.96 -14.80 4.69
#